data_390a189d803f57749cdcc0e5a029b4aa
#
_entry.id   390a189d803f57749cdcc0e5a029b4aa
#
_cell.length_a   1.000
_cell.length_b   1.000
_cell.length_c   1.000
_cell.angle_alpha   90.00
_cell.angle_beta   90.00
_cell.angle_gamma   90.00
#
_symmetry.space_group_name_H-M   'P 1'
#
loop_
_entity.id
_entity.type
_entity.pdbx_description
1 polymer ?
#
loop_
_entity_poly.entity_id
_entity_poly.type
_entity_poly.pdbx_seq_one_letter_code
_entity_poly.pdbx_strand_id
1 'polypeptide(L)'
;MGFSTSRSPAHRTSDDRPVASRAASFNEVKTLVHAMGEINAGILEMAGEPTGEVHDRAETYFNGLKDLSVETGRPITFGMFSTRKKPGAWRPWFDVINKAAAEGGRLFVQVHSRELSVLLSFETATPFDNFDVWREIRALPLEQQKAAFRDPATKAKLIEAANRPPQGPKAIGTEARPPEWDWLFLMNSVEGPNPSMT
;
A
#
# COMPACT_ATOMS: atom_id res chain seq x y z
N MET A 1 -6.28 19.10 -15.85
CA MET A 1 -5.59 17.82 -16.06
C MET A 1 -4.49 17.68 -15.02
N GLY A 2 -4.07 16.45 -14.69
CA GLY A 2 -3.05 16.15 -13.71
C GLY A 2 -2.17 14.99 -14.16
N PHE A 3 -1.14 14.74 -13.39
CA PHE A 3 -0.25 13.60 -13.52
C PHE A 3 -0.32 12.77 -12.25
N SER A 4 -0.65 11.50 -12.37
CA SER A 4 -0.66 10.55 -11.25
C SER A 4 0.43 9.52 -11.42
N THR A 5 1.17 9.25 -10.37
CA THR A 5 2.21 8.23 -10.37
C THR A 5 2.35 7.55 -9.02
N SER A 6 3.00 6.40 -9.03
CA SER A 6 3.33 5.65 -7.82
C SER A 6 4.71 5.03 -7.96
N ARG A 7 5.52 5.19 -6.92
CA ARG A 7 6.79 4.48 -6.76
C ARG A 7 6.67 3.35 -5.74
N SER A 8 5.46 3.09 -5.27
CA SER A 8 5.20 2.02 -4.32
C SER A 8 5.45 0.64 -4.94
N PRO A 9 6.19 -0.25 -4.27
CA PRO A 9 6.34 -1.63 -4.70
C PRO A 9 5.01 -2.41 -4.62
N ALA A 10 4.00 -1.85 -3.96
CA ALA A 10 2.68 -2.45 -3.81
C ALA A 10 1.82 -2.35 -5.06
N HIS A 11 2.13 -1.43 -5.98
CA HIS A 11 1.29 -1.23 -7.15
C HIS A 11 1.72 -2.13 -8.30
N ARG A 12 0.71 -2.74 -8.91
CA ARG A 12 0.84 -3.70 -10.01
C ARG A 12 -0.11 -3.38 -11.14
N THR A 13 0.22 -3.88 -12.32
CA THR A 13 -0.66 -3.87 -13.48
C THR A 13 -1.79 -4.89 -13.29
N SER A 14 -2.80 -4.86 -14.16
CA SER A 14 -3.93 -5.79 -14.12
C SER A 14 -3.53 -7.26 -14.32
N ASP A 15 -2.37 -7.51 -14.91
CA ASP A 15 -1.78 -8.83 -15.12
C ASP A 15 -0.69 -9.16 -14.05
N ASP A 16 -0.77 -8.51 -12.89
CA ASP A 16 0.05 -8.73 -11.69
C ASP A 16 1.55 -8.45 -11.89
N ARG A 17 1.95 -7.72 -12.93
CA ARG A 17 3.33 -7.28 -13.09
C ARG A 17 3.59 -5.97 -12.32
N PRO A 18 4.83 -5.72 -11.88
CA PRO A 18 5.19 -4.45 -11.28
C PRO A 18 4.95 -3.29 -12.25
N VAL A 19 4.37 -2.18 -11.78
CA VAL A 19 4.25 -0.96 -12.61
C VAL A 19 5.64 -0.37 -12.88
N ALA A 20 5.85 0.15 -14.09
CA ALA A 20 7.15 0.68 -14.51
C ALA A 20 7.62 1.86 -13.64
N SER A 21 6.70 2.68 -13.15
CA SER A 21 7.00 3.84 -12.28
C SER A 21 7.70 3.48 -10.96
N ARG A 22 7.72 2.20 -10.55
CA ARG A 22 8.50 1.75 -9.40
C ARG A 22 10.00 1.98 -9.55
N ALA A 23 10.50 1.96 -10.78
CA ALA A 23 11.90 2.20 -11.10
C ALA A 23 12.24 3.69 -11.23
N ALA A 24 11.25 4.56 -11.28
CA ALA A 24 11.45 5.99 -11.42
C ALA A 24 12.18 6.58 -10.20
N SER A 25 13.16 7.43 -10.45
CA SER A 25 13.78 8.22 -9.39
C SER A 25 12.85 9.36 -8.97
N PHE A 26 13.05 9.89 -7.76
CA PHE A 26 12.31 11.09 -7.36
C PHE A 26 12.66 12.30 -8.25
N ASN A 27 13.88 12.34 -8.80
CA ASN A 27 14.28 13.37 -9.76
C ASN A 27 13.48 13.32 -11.07
N GLU A 28 13.07 12.15 -11.53
CA GLU A 28 12.16 12.02 -12.68
C GLU A 28 10.81 12.68 -12.37
N VAL A 29 10.24 12.41 -11.20
CA VAL A 29 9.00 13.08 -10.74
C VAL A 29 9.20 14.60 -10.67
N LYS A 30 10.32 15.06 -10.09
CA LYS A 30 10.66 16.50 -10.04
C LYS A 30 10.68 17.13 -11.43
N THR A 31 11.35 16.50 -12.39
CA THR A 31 11.44 17.01 -13.76
C THR A 31 10.05 17.20 -14.39
N LEU A 32 9.17 16.23 -14.22
CA LEU A 32 7.80 16.30 -14.75
C LEU A 32 7.00 17.43 -14.09
N VAL A 33 7.11 17.59 -12.77
CA VAL A 33 6.38 18.63 -12.06
C VAL A 33 6.94 20.02 -12.33
N HIS A 34 8.24 20.15 -12.53
CA HIS A 34 8.83 21.43 -13.00
C HIS A 34 8.29 21.82 -14.38
N ALA A 35 8.21 20.89 -15.33
CA ALA A 35 7.59 21.16 -16.63
C ALA A 35 6.11 21.58 -16.49
N MET A 36 5.35 20.98 -15.54
CA MET A 36 4.00 21.45 -15.20
C MET A 36 4.02 22.86 -14.60
N GLY A 37 5.04 23.20 -13.82
CA GLY A 37 5.25 24.53 -13.26
C GLY A 37 5.49 25.58 -14.35
N GLU A 38 6.31 25.30 -15.34
CA GLU A 38 6.61 26.19 -16.47
C GLU A 38 5.36 26.60 -17.24
N ILE A 39 4.43 25.67 -17.45
CA ILE A 39 3.15 25.94 -18.12
C ILE A 39 2.05 26.38 -17.16
N ASN A 40 2.35 26.49 -15.88
CA ASN A 40 1.42 26.83 -14.80
C ASN A 40 0.13 25.99 -14.80
N ALA A 41 0.21 24.70 -15.08
CA ALA A 41 -0.96 23.81 -15.22
C ALA A 41 -0.76 22.45 -14.56
N GLY A 42 -1.86 21.86 -14.14
CA GLY A 42 -1.92 20.49 -13.63
C GLY A 42 -1.72 20.34 -12.13
N ILE A 43 -2.04 19.16 -11.66
CA ILE A 43 -1.92 18.67 -10.27
C ILE A 43 -1.10 17.38 -10.30
N LEU A 44 -0.14 17.24 -9.40
CA LEU A 44 0.51 15.96 -9.16
C LEU A 44 -0.29 15.14 -8.13
N GLU A 45 -0.57 13.89 -8.43
CA GLU A 45 -1.01 12.89 -7.45
C GLU A 45 0.08 11.85 -7.25
N MET A 46 0.54 11.72 -6.00
CA MET A 46 1.44 10.66 -5.59
C MET A 46 0.64 9.57 -4.89
N ALA A 47 0.41 8.47 -5.60
CA ALA A 47 -0.39 7.36 -5.07
C ALA A 47 0.33 6.52 -3.99
N GLY A 48 1.51 6.90 -3.60
CA GLY A 48 2.26 6.36 -2.49
C GLY A 48 3.74 6.10 -2.79
N GLU A 49 4.51 6.10 -1.74
CA GLU A 49 5.88 5.60 -1.71
C GLU A 49 6.04 4.59 -0.57
N PRO A 50 6.98 3.65 -0.69
CA PRO A 50 7.31 2.76 0.42
C PRO A 50 8.12 3.53 1.46
N THR A 51 7.49 4.48 2.12
CA THR A 51 8.13 5.23 3.22
C THR A 51 8.37 4.33 4.43
N GLY A 52 7.66 3.21 4.48
CA GLY A 52 7.78 2.21 5.52
C GLY A 52 7.54 2.77 6.92
N GLU A 53 8.02 2.06 7.91
CA GLU A 53 8.07 2.55 9.29
C GLU A 53 9.35 3.36 9.59
N VAL A 54 10.18 3.60 8.58
CA VAL A 54 11.45 4.32 8.72
C VAL A 54 11.18 5.81 8.66
N HIS A 55 11.23 6.45 9.82
CA HIS A 55 10.94 7.88 9.99
C HIS A 55 11.72 8.76 9.00
N ASP A 56 13.02 8.52 8.86
CA ASP A 56 13.89 9.32 7.99
C ASP A 56 13.46 9.30 6.51
N ARG A 57 13.00 8.15 6.02
CA ARG A 57 12.50 8.04 4.64
C ARG A 57 11.18 8.79 4.44
N ALA A 58 10.29 8.70 5.42
CA ALA A 58 9.03 9.40 5.38
C ALA A 58 9.26 10.92 5.45
N GLU A 59 10.14 11.39 6.32
CA GLU A 59 10.50 12.79 6.42
C GLU A 59 11.10 13.32 5.12
N THR A 60 12.08 12.62 4.54
CA THR A 60 12.67 12.99 3.26
C THR A 60 11.64 13.05 2.15
N TYR A 61 10.72 12.09 2.09
CA TYR A 61 9.67 12.06 1.08
C TYR A 61 8.71 13.24 1.20
N PHE A 62 8.16 13.48 2.39
CA PHE A 62 7.17 14.54 2.59
C PHE A 62 7.79 15.94 2.46
N ASN A 63 9.01 16.15 2.92
CA ASN A 63 9.74 17.40 2.68
C ASN A 63 10.03 17.59 1.20
N GLY A 64 10.38 16.55 0.47
CA GLY A 64 10.55 16.60 -0.97
C GLY A 64 9.29 17.01 -1.72
N LEU A 65 8.10 16.54 -1.31
CA LEU A 65 6.83 16.98 -1.86
C LEU A 65 6.53 18.45 -1.51
N LYS A 66 6.85 18.87 -0.28
CA LYS A 66 6.71 20.25 0.16
C LYS A 66 7.56 21.17 -0.72
N ASP A 67 8.85 20.90 -0.82
CA ASP A 67 9.78 21.69 -1.59
C ASP A 67 9.35 21.77 -3.05
N LEU A 68 8.98 20.65 -3.64
CA LEU A 68 8.50 20.59 -5.02
C LEU A 68 7.24 21.43 -5.26
N SER A 69 6.30 21.43 -4.32
CA SER A 69 5.10 22.25 -4.40
C SER A 69 5.40 23.74 -4.29
N VAL A 70 6.32 24.12 -3.39
CA VAL A 70 6.77 25.51 -3.21
C VAL A 70 7.52 25.99 -4.45
N GLU A 71 8.51 25.21 -4.93
CA GLU A 71 9.34 25.53 -6.08
C GLU A 71 8.54 25.74 -7.36
N THR A 72 7.52 24.93 -7.58
CA THR A 72 6.77 24.90 -8.86
C THR A 72 5.42 25.60 -8.80
N GLY A 73 4.92 25.91 -7.61
CA GLY A 73 3.56 26.39 -7.40
C GLY A 73 2.49 25.36 -7.76
N ARG A 74 2.83 24.11 -8.00
CA ARG A 74 1.85 23.07 -8.38
C ARG A 74 1.21 22.43 -7.15
N PRO A 75 -0.11 22.23 -7.21
CA PRO A 75 -0.79 21.44 -6.20
C PRO A 75 -0.28 19.99 -6.24
N ILE A 76 -0.02 19.45 -5.06
CA ILE A 76 0.38 18.04 -4.91
C ILE A 76 -0.60 17.38 -3.93
N THR A 77 -1.13 16.23 -4.32
CA THR A 77 -2.00 15.43 -3.46
C THR A 77 -1.42 14.03 -3.25
N PHE A 78 -1.65 13.46 -2.07
CA PHE A 78 -1.18 12.12 -1.70
C PHE A 78 -2.08 11.50 -0.64
N GLY A 79 -2.07 10.15 -0.56
CA GLY A 79 -2.81 9.42 0.46
C GLY A 79 -2.13 9.48 1.83
N MET A 80 -2.92 9.67 2.87
CA MET A 80 -2.48 9.56 4.26
C MET A 80 -3.38 8.62 5.03
N PHE A 81 -2.77 7.75 5.83
CA PHE A 81 -3.50 6.72 6.56
C PHE A 81 -3.26 6.86 8.06
N SER A 82 -4.33 6.65 8.83
CA SER A 82 -4.24 6.37 10.25
C SER A 82 -4.41 4.88 10.47
N THR A 83 -3.61 4.30 11.32
CA THR A 83 -3.74 2.89 11.69
C THR A 83 -4.15 2.76 13.15
N ARG A 84 -4.86 1.69 13.50
CA ARG A 84 -5.25 1.43 14.89
C ARG A 84 -4.06 1.26 15.81
N LYS A 85 -2.99 0.66 15.31
CA LYS A 85 -1.74 0.44 16.07
C LYS A 85 -0.98 1.72 16.34
N LYS A 86 -1.16 2.75 15.48
CA LYS A 86 -0.49 4.06 15.60
C LYS A 86 -1.47 5.19 15.24
N PRO A 87 -2.47 5.48 16.07
CA PRO A 87 -3.55 6.40 15.71
C PRO A 87 -3.14 7.87 15.60
N GLY A 88 -1.92 8.23 15.91
CA GLY A 88 -1.40 9.61 15.79
C GLY A 88 -0.25 9.74 14.80
N ALA A 89 0.10 8.68 14.08
CA ALA A 89 1.27 8.67 13.21
C ALA A 89 1.22 9.66 12.03
N TRP A 90 0.04 10.19 11.70
CA TRP A 90 -0.18 11.19 10.66
C TRP A 90 0.21 12.61 11.08
N ARG A 91 0.27 12.92 12.38
CA ARG A 91 0.44 14.29 12.91
C ARG A 91 1.72 14.99 12.42
N PRO A 92 2.90 14.37 12.45
CA PRO A 92 4.12 15.00 11.95
C PRO A 92 4.02 15.43 10.47
N TRP A 93 3.26 14.69 9.69
CA TRP A 93 3.07 14.98 8.25
C TRP A 93 2.13 16.17 8.02
N PHE A 94 1.19 16.40 8.93
CA PHE A 94 0.36 17.60 8.92
C PHE A 94 1.20 18.86 9.18
N ASP A 95 2.24 18.77 10.00
CA ASP A 95 3.15 19.88 10.21
C ASP A 95 3.91 20.25 8.93
N VAL A 96 4.26 19.27 8.11
CA VAL A 96 4.86 19.51 6.78
C VAL A 96 3.87 20.20 5.84
N ILE A 97 2.60 19.82 5.87
CA ILE A 97 1.54 20.47 5.08
C ILE A 97 1.36 21.93 5.50
N ASN A 98 1.32 22.19 6.80
CA ASN A 98 1.22 23.54 7.34
C ASN A 98 2.43 24.41 6.97
N LYS A 99 3.64 23.84 7.03
CA LYS A 99 4.88 24.50 6.55
C LYS A 99 4.80 24.81 5.06
N ALA A 100 4.37 23.84 4.25
CA ALA A 100 4.18 24.08 2.82
C ALA A 100 3.23 25.25 2.57
N ALA A 101 2.10 25.30 3.24
CA ALA A 101 1.13 26.39 3.11
C ALA A 101 1.72 27.75 3.52
N ALA A 102 2.51 27.80 4.60
CA ALA A 102 3.18 29.01 5.05
C ALA A 102 4.26 29.50 4.05
N GLU A 103 4.85 28.61 3.29
CA GLU A 103 5.86 28.87 2.25
C GLU A 103 5.23 29.09 0.85
N GLY A 104 3.88 29.10 0.73
CA GLY A 104 3.18 29.29 -0.54
C GLY A 104 2.97 28.01 -1.36
N GLY A 105 3.34 26.86 -0.83
CA GLY A 105 3.07 25.56 -1.43
C GLY A 105 1.63 25.09 -1.22
N ARG A 106 1.20 24.10 -1.99
CA ARG A 106 -0.17 23.58 -1.97
C ARG A 106 -0.17 22.05 -1.86
N LEU A 107 -0.06 21.53 -0.64
CA LEU A 107 -0.17 20.10 -0.35
C LEU A 107 -1.57 19.75 0.14
N PHE A 108 -2.14 18.70 -0.41
CA PHE A 108 -3.45 18.19 -0.03
C PHE A 108 -3.37 16.71 0.29
N VAL A 109 -4.02 16.29 1.37
CA VAL A 109 -4.12 14.87 1.73
C VAL A 109 -5.46 14.29 1.32
N GLN A 110 -5.40 13.08 0.82
CA GLN A 110 -6.57 12.23 0.62
C GLN A 110 -6.66 11.25 1.78
N VAL A 111 -7.80 11.23 2.44
CA VAL A 111 -8.09 10.31 3.54
C VAL A 111 -9.39 9.57 3.27
N HIS A 112 -9.47 8.33 3.72
CA HIS A 112 -10.72 7.59 3.67
C HIS A 112 -11.67 8.09 4.76
N SER A 113 -12.93 8.29 4.40
CA SER A 113 -14.01 8.60 5.36
C SER A 113 -14.45 7.38 6.19
N ARG A 114 -13.97 6.21 5.83
CA ARG A 114 -14.26 4.92 6.47
C ARG A 114 -13.00 4.06 6.52
N GLU A 115 -13.07 2.94 7.20
CA GLU A 115 -11.98 1.97 7.23
C GLU A 115 -11.69 1.41 5.84
N LEU A 116 -10.40 1.18 5.58
CA LEU A 116 -9.96 0.50 4.37
C LEU A 116 -10.26 -0.99 4.51
N SER A 117 -11.07 -1.50 3.60
CA SER A 117 -11.32 -2.93 3.46
C SER A 117 -10.76 -3.43 2.14
N VAL A 118 -10.15 -4.61 2.16
CA VAL A 118 -9.57 -5.24 0.98
C VAL A 118 -10.21 -6.61 0.80
N LEU A 119 -10.76 -6.85 -0.38
CA LEU A 119 -11.23 -8.18 -0.76
C LEU A 119 -10.07 -8.97 -1.36
N LEU A 120 -9.80 -10.11 -0.77
CA LEU A 120 -8.74 -11.02 -1.19
C LEU A 120 -9.32 -12.38 -1.56
N SER A 121 -8.66 -13.08 -2.45
CA SER A 121 -9.04 -14.45 -2.83
C SER A 121 -7.81 -15.31 -3.07
N PHE A 122 -7.99 -16.63 -3.10
CA PHE A 122 -6.92 -17.56 -3.48
C PHE A 122 -6.58 -17.55 -4.98
N GLU A 123 -7.30 -16.78 -5.78
CA GLU A 123 -6.93 -16.49 -7.17
C GLU A 123 -5.93 -15.33 -7.27
N THR A 124 -5.84 -14.52 -6.23
CA THR A 124 -4.92 -13.39 -6.12
C THR A 124 -3.93 -13.62 -4.98
N ALA A 125 -3.14 -12.62 -4.62
CA ALA A 125 -2.25 -12.70 -3.47
C ALA A 125 -3.01 -12.51 -2.15
N THR A 126 -2.52 -13.18 -1.10
CA THR A 126 -3.09 -13.12 0.26
C THR A 126 -1.99 -12.82 1.29
N PRO A 127 -2.32 -12.40 2.52
CA PRO A 127 -1.33 -12.27 3.60
C PRO A 127 -0.58 -13.57 3.91
N PHE A 128 -1.17 -14.71 3.59
CA PHE A 128 -0.57 -16.02 3.82
C PHE A 128 0.59 -16.31 2.87
N ASP A 129 0.66 -15.65 1.72
CA ASP A 129 1.74 -15.80 0.75
C ASP A 129 3.11 -15.27 1.29
N ASN A 130 3.12 -14.67 2.48
CA ASN A 130 4.34 -14.34 3.22
C ASN A 130 4.99 -15.55 3.92
N PHE A 131 4.34 -16.71 3.95
CA PHE A 131 4.83 -17.94 4.57
C PHE A 131 5.25 -18.94 3.50
N ASP A 132 6.46 -19.53 3.64
CA ASP A 132 7.02 -20.46 2.64
C ASP A 132 6.09 -21.63 2.35
N VAL A 133 5.59 -22.30 3.38
CA VAL A 133 4.68 -23.45 3.25
C VAL A 133 3.40 -23.08 2.46
N TRP A 134 2.89 -21.86 2.65
CA TRP A 134 1.75 -21.39 1.89
C TRP A 134 2.11 -21.15 0.43
N ARG A 135 3.27 -20.53 0.14
CA ARG A 135 3.73 -20.28 -1.24
C ARG A 135 3.92 -21.58 -2.01
N GLU A 136 4.46 -22.60 -1.39
CA GLU A 136 4.62 -23.93 -2.03
C GLU A 136 3.28 -24.49 -2.50
N ILE A 137 2.25 -24.44 -1.66
CA ILE A 137 0.90 -24.91 -2.03
C ILE A 137 0.25 -23.98 -3.04
N ARG A 138 0.41 -22.66 -2.86
CA ARG A 138 -0.15 -21.66 -3.76
C ARG A 138 0.43 -21.71 -5.18
N ALA A 139 1.64 -22.25 -5.34
CA ALA A 139 2.25 -22.50 -6.66
C ALA A 139 1.66 -23.71 -7.40
N LEU A 140 0.85 -24.55 -6.74
CA LEU A 140 0.21 -25.71 -7.35
C LEU A 140 -0.99 -25.31 -8.22
N PRO A 141 -1.39 -26.13 -9.19
CA PRO A 141 -2.67 -25.97 -9.87
C PRO A 141 -3.85 -25.92 -8.88
N LEU A 142 -4.89 -25.17 -9.22
CA LEU A 142 -6.01 -24.87 -8.31
C LEU A 142 -6.62 -26.11 -7.64
N GLU A 143 -6.84 -27.18 -8.38
CA GLU A 143 -7.43 -28.42 -7.84
C GLU A 143 -6.48 -29.10 -6.82
N GLN A 144 -5.19 -29.02 -7.04
CA GLN A 144 -4.20 -29.51 -6.08
C GLN A 144 -4.12 -28.61 -4.84
N GLN A 145 -4.24 -27.30 -4.99
CA GLN A 145 -4.39 -26.39 -3.85
C GLN A 145 -5.61 -26.74 -3.01
N LYS A 146 -6.76 -26.95 -3.65
CA LYS A 146 -8.01 -27.35 -2.97
C LYS A 146 -7.86 -28.69 -2.23
N ALA A 147 -7.17 -29.66 -2.83
CA ALA A 147 -6.89 -30.94 -2.19
C ALA A 147 -5.97 -30.77 -0.96
N ALA A 148 -4.89 -30.01 -1.10
CA ALA A 148 -3.96 -29.69 -0.03
C ALA A 148 -4.64 -28.99 1.15
N PHE A 149 -5.50 -28.02 0.90
CA PHE A 149 -6.26 -27.32 1.96
C PHE A 149 -7.29 -28.20 2.67
N ARG A 150 -7.73 -29.32 2.06
CA ARG A 150 -8.63 -30.28 2.70
C ARG A 150 -7.89 -31.37 3.47
N ASP A 151 -6.61 -31.58 3.19
CA ASP A 151 -5.79 -32.55 3.91
C ASP A 151 -5.51 -32.09 5.35
N PRO A 152 -5.89 -32.86 6.39
CA PRO A 152 -5.75 -32.44 7.78
C PRO A 152 -4.31 -32.15 8.20
N ALA A 153 -3.34 -32.95 7.70
CA ALA A 153 -1.94 -32.77 8.07
C ALA A 153 -1.35 -31.50 7.45
N THR A 154 -1.67 -31.22 6.20
CA THR A 154 -1.29 -29.99 5.50
C THR A 154 -1.94 -28.79 6.16
N LYS A 155 -3.24 -28.88 6.47
CA LYS A 155 -3.97 -27.79 7.16
C LYS A 155 -3.32 -27.43 8.50
N ALA A 156 -2.92 -28.44 9.29
CA ALA A 156 -2.24 -28.18 10.55
C ALA A 156 -0.92 -27.42 10.37
N LYS A 157 -0.09 -27.81 9.38
CA LYS A 157 1.15 -27.11 9.04
C LYS A 157 0.91 -25.66 8.59
N LEU A 158 -0.10 -25.42 7.79
CA LEU A 158 -0.46 -24.10 7.32
C LEU A 158 -0.90 -23.17 8.45
N ILE A 159 -1.73 -23.68 9.36
CA ILE A 159 -2.19 -22.93 10.55
C ILE A 159 -0.99 -22.63 11.47
N GLU A 160 -0.13 -23.60 11.70
CA GLU A 160 1.07 -23.40 12.50
C GLU A 160 1.98 -22.33 11.90
N ALA A 161 2.23 -22.37 10.59
CA ALA A 161 3.03 -21.37 9.90
C ALA A 161 2.43 -19.97 10.01
N ALA A 162 1.12 -19.84 9.84
CA ALA A 162 0.43 -18.56 9.88
C ALA A 162 0.39 -17.89 11.27
N ASN A 163 0.62 -18.67 12.33
CA ASN A 163 0.73 -18.17 13.70
C ASN A 163 2.15 -17.76 14.11
N ARG A 164 3.12 -17.91 13.21
CA ARG A 164 4.51 -17.48 13.43
C ARG A 164 4.82 -16.19 12.69
N PRO A 165 5.88 -15.46 13.07
CA PRO A 165 6.36 -14.36 12.23
C PRO A 165 6.68 -14.85 10.82
N PRO A 166 6.33 -14.11 9.75
CA PRO A 166 6.67 -14.47 8.39
C PRO A 166 8.17 -14.64 8.21
N GLN A 167 8.56 -15.71 7.52
CA GLN A 167 9.95 -16.00 7.16
C GLN A 167 10.11 -15.95 5.63
N GLY A 168 11.16 -15.29 5.16
CA GLY A 168 11.43 -15.17 3.73
C GLY A 168 11.09 -13.78 3.15
N PRO A 169 11.13 -13.63 1.83
CA PRO A 169 10.87 -12.38 1.16
C PRO A 169 9.42 -11.95 1.41
N LYS A 170 9.24 -10.69 1.78
CA LYS A 170 7.91 -10.11 1.99
C LYS A 170 7.15 -10.07 0.67
N ALA A 171 5.90 -10.47 0.69
CA ALA A 171 4.97 -10.21 -0.40
C ALA A 171 4.80 -8.70 -0.61
N ILE A 172 4.41 -8.31 -1.82
CA ILE A 172 4.24 -6.92 -2.22
C ILE A 172 2.74 -6.59 -2.21
N GLY A 173 2.39 -5.38 -1.79
CA GLY A 173 1.02 -4.91 -1.79
C GLY A 173 0.34 -5.03 -0.43
N THR A 174 -0.96 -5.17 -0.46
CA THR A 174 -1.78 -5.38 0.74
C THR A 174 -1.45 -6.71 1.42
N GLU A 175 -0.92 -7.66 0.66
CA GLU A 175 -0.47 -8.97 1.07
C GLU A 175 0.79 -8.92 1.94
N ALA A 176 1.54 -7.83 1.88
CA ALA A 176 2.73 -7.63 2.70
C ALA A 176 2.43 -7.50 4.21
N ARG A 177 1.18 -7.31 4.58
CA ARG A 177 0.76 -7.27 5.98
C ARG A 177 0.66 -8.69 6.55
N PRO A 178 1.07 -8.90 7.80
CA PRO A 178 0.76 -10.14 8.48
C PRO A 178 -0.76 -10.32 8.61
N PRO A 179 -1.27 -11.55 8.71
CA PRO A 179 -2.68 -11.79 9.01
C PRO A 179 -3.09 -11.10 10.32
N GLU A 180 -4.13 -10.29 10.26
CA GLU A 180 -4.74 -9.68 11.44
C GLU A 180 -6.05 -10.44 11.71
N TRP A 181 -5.96 -11.50 12.52
CA TRP A 181 -7.03 -12.48 12.72
C TRP A 181 -8.37 -11.85 13.11
N ASP A 182 -8.37 -10.85 13.97
CA ASP A 182 -9.58 -10.15 14.42
C ASP A 182 -10.27 -9.34 13.30
N TRP A 183 -9.60 -9.23 12.14
CA TRP A 183 -10.04 -8.40 10.99
C TRP A 183 -10.07 -9.17 9.68
N LEU A 184 -9.93 -10.48 9.74
CA LEU A 184 -10.15 -11.38 8.61
C LEU A 184 -11.57 -11.92 8.67
N PHE A 185 -12.35 -11.64 7.63
CA PHE A 185 -13.74 -12.08 7.52
C PHE A 185 -13.89 -12.99 6.32
N LEU A 186 -14.59 -14.10 6.51
CA LEU A 186 -14.96 -14.96 5.39
C LEU A 186 -16.13 -14.34 4.61
N MET A 187 -15.89 -14.16 3.31
CA MET A 187 -16.94 -13.71 2.38
C MET A 187 -17.67 -14.94 1.84
N ASN A 188 -18.68 -15.40 2.57
CA ASN A 188 -19.47 -16.58 2.21
C ASN A 188 -20.85 -16.25 1.63
N SER A 189 -21.17 -14.96 1.53
CA SER A 189 -22.38 -14.47 0.87
C SER A 189 -22.14 -13.14 0.16
N VAL A 190 -23.00 -12.78 -0.77
CA VAL A 190 -22.98 -11.47 -1.43
C VAL A 190 -23.42 -10.32 -0.51
N GLU A 191 -23.99 -10.62 0.64
CA GLU A 191 -24.48 -9.62 1.60
C GLU A 191 -23.37 -9.02 2.49
N GLY A 192 -22.17 -9.56 2.41
CA GLY A 192 -21.00 -9.06 3.13
C GLY A 192 -20.33 -10.10 4.04
N PRO A 193 -19.34 -9.69 4.82
CA PRO A 193 -18.61 -10.57 5.73
C PRO A 193 -19.53 -11.06 6.85
N ASN A 194 -19.35 -12.32 7.23
CA ASN A 194 -20.06 -12.90 8.38
C ASN A 194 -19.19 -12.76 9.65
N PRO A 195 -19.50 -11.85 10.56
CA PRO A 195 -18.72 -11.61 11.77
C PRO A 195 -18.75 -12.76 12.78
N SER A 196 -19.66 -13.71 12.63
CA SER A 196 -19.75 -14.87 13.53
C SER A 196 -18.72 -15.96 13.23
N MET A 197 -17.88 -15.77 12.22
CA MET A 197 -16.85 -16.73 11.79
C MET A 197 -15.41 -16.27 12.11
N THR A 198 -15.25 -15.24 12.92
CA THR A 198 -13.96 -14.77 13.44
C THR A 198 -13.60 -15.47 14.74
#